data_ceeadcd3623e1a47e83a19c1770a7af5
#
_entry.id   ceeadcd3623e1a47e83a19c1770a7af5
#
_cell.length_a   1.000
_cell.length_b   1.000
_cell.length_c   1.000
_cell.angle_alpha   90.00
_cell.angle_beta   90.00
_cell.angle_gamma   90.00
#
_symmetry.space_group_name_H-M   'P 1'
#
loop_
_entity.id
_entity.type
_entity.pdbx_description
1 polymer ?
#
loop_
_entity_poly.entity_id
_entity_poly.type
_entity_poly.pdbx_seq_one_letter_code
_entity_poly.pdbx_strand_id
1 'polypeptide(L)'
;MKKFLALVLSLCLVLSLAACGGKPADDDTAEGSKTGGTIQVGLNSAPVSMNIWCQNDLNSATIMNLVCPNLVTIDDDGNKYDYLTESSESNEDCTVWTIKLKELYWNDGTPVTSADLLFTAKYGVEHHIGFFDSYYGLVDFEKSSCPDERTVEFALTSGNVNFWKGAGNWIPVMRESEWSSVEEPTTYSYSGAGYGPYYVSEWVDGEYVTLKRNPYFTQANDGAGACIDEVVFRVYTDENAMVLALQNGEVDVCANFLSASSISQLQSNSNYQIESVGSLGYTLLTFSQSNELLQDVNVRKALAASCDREALVNVAMSGAATPMYTPISPVYSDFTASNIRQPEFDTAAAASILENAGYVDTNGDGIRESADGKPLSFTITYKGTMANVDGIMSILSSDFAKAGVELKLQPVDAATFSANVTQGHKYDISYSSWGTIDDVDTTLLTIFGIGQTLNFMEFNSQEQEDLLNAMQSETDYNKRVELLNQWQSWFVENLPCCHLFVPNNTYAADTTNFTGWHLSPGNSAFLACANFVNVHAK
;
A
#
# COMPACT_ATOMS: atom_id res chain seq x y z
N MET A 1 47.94 7.46 -48.80
CA MET A 1 47.70 6.67 -47.58
C MET A 1 46.24 6.63 -47.14
N LYS A 2 45.41 7.67 -47.26
CA LYS A 2 44.00 7.66 -46.83
C LYS A 2 43.05 6.76 -47.67
N LYS A 3 43.35 6.47 -48.94
CA LYS A 3 42.55 5.60 -49.79
C LYS A 3 42.87 4.09 -49.65
N PHE A 4 44.04 3.76 -49.08
CA PHE A 4 44.43 2.39 -48.80
C PHE A 4 43.84 1.87 -47.48
N LEU A 5 43.61 2.77 -46.53
CA LEU A 5 43.00 2.44 -45.24
C LEU A 5 41.50 2.16 -45.35
N ALA A 6 40.79 2.81 -46.28
CA ALA A 6 39.37 2.60 -46.52
C ALA A 6 39.08 1.25 -47.22
N LEU A 7 40.03 0.75 -48.02
CA LEU A 7 39.89 -0.54 -48.70
C LEU A 7 40.15 -1.74 -47.77
N VAL A 8 41.00 -1.57 -46.77
CA VAL A 8 41.26 -2.62 -45.76
C VAL A 8 40.13 -2.72 -44.74
N LEU A 9 39.46 -1.61 -44.36
CA LEU A 9 38.29 -1.64 -43.47
C LEU A 9 37.05 -2.24 -44.17
N SER A 10 36.88 -2.04 -45.49
CA SER A 10 35.76 -2.65 -46.22
C SER A 10 35.95 -4.16 -46.48
N LEU A 11 37.19 -4.66 -46.52
CA LEU A 11 37.48 -6.06 -46.69
C LEU A 11 37.34 -6.88 -45.40
N CYS A 12 37.54 -6.24 -44.24
CA CYS A 12 37.29 -6.92 -42.93
C CYS A 12 35.80 -7.07 -42.60
N LEU A 13 34.93 -6.20 -43.15
CA LEU A 13 33.47 -6.31 -42.95
C LEU A 13 32.80 -7.37 -43.83
N VAL A 14 33.46 -7.82 -44.91
CA VAL A 14 32.88 -8.86 -45.83
C VAL A 14 33.32 -10.27 -45.45
N LEU A 15 34.36 -10.43 -44.62
CA LEU A 15 34.87 -11.74 -44.19
C LEU A 15 34.20 -12.28 -42.89
N SER A 16 33.37 -11.48 -42.24
CA SER A 16 32.61 -11.91 -41.03
C SER A 16 31.23 -12.50 -41.34
N LEU A 17 30.82 -12.58 -42.63
CA LEU A 17 29.50 -13.11 -43.06
C LEU A 17 29.55 -14.49 -43.73
N ALA A 18 30.70 -15.17 -43.76
CA ALA A 18 30.87 -16.44 -44.49
C ALA A 18 31.30 -17.63 -43.63
N ALA A 19 30.91 -17.68 -42.35
CA ALA A 19 31.17 -18.83 -41.50
C ALA A 19 29.95 -19.18 -40.61
N CYS A 20 28.86 -19.67 -41.26
CA CYS A 20 27.89 -20.57 -40.65
C CYS A 20 26.95 -21.08 -41.75
N GLY A 21 27.43 -22.07 -42.50
CA GLY A 21 26.63 -22.92 -43.38
C GLY A 21 26.49 -24.28 -42.73
N GLY A 22 25.55 -24.41 -41.78
CA GLY A 22 25.08 -25.70 -41.28
C GLY A 22 23.63 -25.88 -41.75
N LYS A 23 23.31 -27.04 -42.33
CA LYS A 23 21.95 -27.41 -42.76
C LYS A 23 20.96 -27.32 -41.61
N PRO A 24 19.71 -26.88 -41.84
CA PRO A 24 18.66 -26.99 -40.84
C PRO A 24 18.34 -28.47 -40.60
N ALA A 25 18.45 -28.90 -39.35
CA ALA A 25 17.71 -30.04 -38.86
C ALA A 25 16.28 -29.54 -38.59
N ASP A 26 15.29 -30.25 -39.11
CA ASP A 26 13.91 -30.09 -38.69
C ASP A 26 13.85 -30.29 -37.17
N ASP A 27 13.57 -29.23 -36.45
CA ASP A 27 13.33 -29.31 -35.03
C ASP A 27 11.90 -28.85 -34.75
N ASP A 28 11.19 -29.74 -34.10
CA ASP A 28 9.85 -29.50 -33.59
C ASP A 28 9.85 -28.24 -32.70
N THR A 29 8.85 -27.43 -32.93
CA THR A 29 8.49 -26.21 -32.23
C THR A 29 8.73 -26.24 -30.73
N ALA A 30 9.93 -25.88 -30.30
CA ALA A 30 10.13 -25.26 -28.99
C ALA A 30 9.71 -23.78 -29.15
N GLU A 31 8.70 -23.35 -28.46
CA GLU A 31 8.41 -21.92 -28.27
C GLU A 31 9.71 -21.25 -27.79
N GLY A 32 10.20 -20.29 -28.58
CA GLY A 32 11.46 -19.60 -28.27
C GLY A 32 11.44 -19.03 -26.87
N SER A 33 12.58 -19.13 -26.19
CA SER A 33 12.78 -18.56 -24.84
C SER A 33 12.30 -17.10 -24.82
N LYS A 34 11.24 -16.83 -24.06
CA LYS A 34 10.63 -15.50 -23.86
C LYS A 34 11.47 -14.64 -22.91
N THR A 35 12.76 -14.96 -22.76
CA THR A 35 13.67 -14.25 -21.85
C THR A 35 14.50 -13.22 -22.59
N GLY A 36 14.74 -12.08 -21.93
CA GLY A 36 15.57 -10.99 -22.44
C GLY A 36 14.83 -9.67 -22.57
N GLY A 37 15.58 -8.62 -22.93
CA GLY A 37 15.07 -7.28 -23.17
C GLY A 37 15.18 -6.35 -21.95
N THR A 38 14.86 -5.07 -22.20
CA THR A 38 14.88 -4.00 -21.22
C THR A 38 13.50 -3.37 -21.14
N ILE A 39 12.90 -3.34 -19.95
CA ILE A 39 11.68 -2.60 -19.67
C ILE A 39 12.02 -1.20 -19.18
N GLN A 40 11.37 -0.19 -19.76
CA GLN A 40 11.45 1.20 -19.34
C GLN A 40 10.23 1.54 -18.47
N VAL A 41 10.47 1.98 -17.23
CA VAL A 41 9.43 2.31 -16.24
C VAL A 41 9.42 3.81 -16.01
N GLY A 42 8.26 4.44 -16.11
CA GLY A 42 8.08 5.86 -15.78
C GLY A 42 7.78 6.08 -14.30
N LEU A 43 8.49 7.00 -13.67
CA LEU A 43 8.23 7.53 -12.33
C LEU A 43 7.86 9.02 -12.42
N ASN A 44 6.83 9.46 -11.67
CA ASN A 44 6.42 10.88 -11.62
C ASN A 44 7.22 11.73 -10.62
N SER A 45 8.16 11.13 -9.90
CA SER A 45 9.10 11.79 -8.99
C SER A 45 10.30 10.87 -8.72
N ALA A 46 11.42 11.44 -8.26
CA ALA A 46 12.60 10.66 -7.91
C ALA A 46 12.37 9.78 -6.67
N PRO A 47 12.96 8.57 -6.62
CA PRO A 47 13.06 7.81 -5.37
C PRO A 47 13.97 8.55 -4.39
N VAL A 48 13.63 8.52 -3.10
CA VAL A 48 14.37 9.22 -2.05
C VAL A 48 15.60 8.44 -1.60
N SER A 49 15.47 7.11 -1.49
CA SER A 49 16.54 6.26 -0.97
C SER A 49 16.32 4.79 -1.33
N MET A 50 17.41 4.05 -1.55
CA MET A 50 17.34 2.58 -1.63
C MET A 50 17.31 1.92 -0.23
N ASN A 51 17.50 2.69 0.84
CA ASN A 51 17.40 2.22 2.22
C ASN A 51 15.93 2.26 2.69
N ILE A 52 15.12 1.34 2.19
CA ILE A 52 13.67 1.28 2.46
C ILE A 52 13.31 0.92 3.92
N TRP A 53 14.25 0.37 4.68
CA TRP A 53 14.03 0.07 6.10
C TRP A 53 13.93 1.33 6.95
N CYS A 54 14.65 2.39 6.57
CA CYS A 54 14.70 3.65 7.31
C CYS A 54 13.91 4.78 6.66
N GLN A 55 13.75 4.73 5.33
CA GLN A 55 13.05 5.75 4.55
C GLN A 55 12.12 5.05 3.56
N ASN A 56 10.84 5.33 3.66
CA ASN A 56 9.81 4.64 2.89
C ASN A 56 8.97 5.64 2.11
N ASP A 57 9.39 5.95 0.89
CA ASP A 57 8.57 6.59 -0.13
C ASP A 57 8.11 5.54 -1.17
N LEU A 58 7.00 5.84 -1.84
CA LEU A 58 6.36 4.90 -2.76
C LEU A 58 7.30 4.45 -3.89
N ASN A 59 8.07 5.37 -4.49
CA ASN A 59 8.93 5.06 -5.63
C ASN A 59 10.14 4.21 -5.22
N SER A 60 10.78 4.53 -4.09
CA SER A 60 11.82 3.70 -3.50
C SER A 60 11.30 2.29 -3.16
N ALA A 61 10.14 2.21 -2.52
CA ALA A 61 9.51 0.92 -2.17
C ALA A 61 9.18 0.08 -3.42
N THR A 62 8.66 0.71 -4.49
CA THR A 62 8.36 0.02 -5.75
C THR A 62 9.62 -0.56 -6.41
N ILE A 63 10.71 0.21 -6.47
CA ILE A 63 12.00 -0.27 -6.99
C ILE A 63 12.52 -1.43 -6.13
N MET A 64 12.55 -1.23 -4.82
CA MET A 64 13.13 -2.18 -3.89
C MET A 64 12.29 -3.44 -3.70
N ASN A 65 11.01 -3.42 -4.03
CA ASN A 65 10.18 -4.63 -4.11
C ASN A 65 10.71 -5.65 -5.15
N LEU A 66 11.37 -5.18 -6.20
CA LEU A 66 12.04 -6.04 -7.18
C LEU A 66 13.46 -6.47 -6.74
N VAL A 67 14.06 -5.77 -5.77
CA VAL A 67 15.43 -6.00 -5.30
C VAL A 67 15.46 -6.81 -4.01
N CYS A 68 14.67 -6.41 -3.03
CA CYS A 68 14.49 -7.08 -1.74
C CYS A 68 12.99 -7.25 -1.49
N PRO A 69 12.31 -8.19 -2.17
CA PRO A 69 10.89 -8.41 -1.99
C PRO A 69 10.58 -8.93 -0.59
N ASN A 70 9.36 -8.65 -0.14
CA ASN A 70 8.85 -9.18 1.11
C ASN A 70 8.73 -10.71 1.05
N LEU A 71 8.87 -11.37 2.20
CA LEU A 71 8.79 -12.84 2.30
C LEU A 71 7.34 -13.35 2.22
N VAL A 72 6.39 -12.51 2.64
CA VAL A 72 4.95 -12.69 2.52
C VAL A 72 4.43 -11.61 1.56
N THR A 73 3.49 -11.94 0.69
CA THR A 73 2.84 -10.98 -0.22
C THR A 73 1.33 -11.18 -0.21
N ILE A 74 0.61 -10.44 -1.02
CA ILE A 74 -0.86 -10.50 -1.12
C ILE A 74 -1.28 -11.02 -2.49
N ASP A 75 -2.37 -11.77 -2.53
CA ASP A 75 -3.03 -12.22 -3.75
C ASP A 75 -4.04 -11.17 -4.29
N ASP A 76 -4.73 -11.49 -5.35
CA ASP A 76 -5.69 -10.60 -6.00
C ASP A 76 -6.92 -10.29 -5.13
N ASP A 77 -7.22 -11.15 -4.16
CA ASP A 77 -8.30 -11.00 -3.20
C ASP A 77 -7.84 -10.27 -1.90
N GLY A 78 -6.56 -9.84 -1.85
CA GLY A 78 -5.97 -9.17 -0.69
C GLY A 78 -5.50 -10.11 0.42
N ASN A 79 -5.52 -11.43 0.21
CA ASN A 79 -5.09 -12.39 1.22
C ASN A 79 -3.56 -12.51 1.24
N LYS A 80 -2.99 -12.54 2.43
CA LYS A 80 -1.54 -12.73 2.61
C LYS A 80 -1.15 -14.20 2.48
N TYR A 81 -0.10 -14.46 1.68
CA TYR A 81 0.46 -15.79 1.51
C TYR A 81 1.99 -15.80 1.55
N ASP A 82 2.56 -16.93 1.92
CA ASP A 82 4.01 -17.16 1.93
C ASP A 82 4.56 -17.16 0.50
N TYR A 83 5.32 -16.13 0.13
CA TYR A 83 5.90 -15.97 -1.20
C TYR A 83 7.32 -16.52 -1.28
N LEU A 84 8.23 -16.02 -0.45
CA LEU A 84 9.62 -16.46 -0.36
C LEU A 84 9.90 -17.30 0.91
N THR A 85 8.88 -17.62 1.63
CA THR A 85 8.88 -18.57 2.74
C THR A 85 8.44 -19.94 2.22
N GLU A 86 9.09 -21.02 2.64
CA GLU A 86 8.71 -22.40 2.34
C GLU A 86 7.56 -22.85 3.23
N SER A 87 7.61 -22.48 4.52
CA SER A 87 6.53 -22.66 5.49
C SER A 87 6.61 -21.65 6.63
N SER A 88 5.46 -21.33 7.20
CA SER A 88 5.32 -20.54 8.42
C SER A 88 4.29 -21.20 9.32
N GLU A 89 4.72 -21.65 10.49
CA GLU A 89 3.89 -22.40 11.43
C GLU A 89 4.02 -21.82 12.83
N SER A 90 2.94 -21.80 13.61
CA SER A 90 2.98 -21.43 15.02
C SER A 90 2.60 -22.60 15.91
N ASN A 91 3.03 -22.54 17.18
CA ASN A 91 2.46 -23.39 18.21
C ASN A 91 1.00 -22.97 18.51
N GLU A 92 0.30 -23.74 19.34
CA GLU A 92 -1.15 -23.63 19.59
C GLU A 92 -1.57 -22.25 20.16
N ASP A 93 -0.70 -21.61 20.95
CA ASP A 93 -0.94 -20.30 21.56
C ASP A 93 -0.26 -19.13 20.83
N CYS A 94 0.30 -19.38 19.63
CA CYS A 94 0.99 -18.40 18.79
C CYS A 94 2.12 -17.64 19.49
N THR A 95 2.75 -18.25 20.49
CA THR A 95 3.94 -17.70 21.21
C THR A 95 5.27 -18.13 20.60
N VAL A 96 5.28 -19.14 19.73
CA VAL A 96 6.46 -19.58 18.99
C VAL A 96 6.08 -19.73 17.51
N TRP A 97 6.84 -19.08 16.65
CA TRP A 97 6.69 -19.16 15.20
C TRP A 97 7.94 -19.78 14.57
N THR A 98 7.75 -20.84 13.81
CA THR A 98 8.80 -21.51 13.03
C THR A 98 8.67 -21.09 11.57
N ILE A 99 9.62 -20.32 11.09
CA ILE A 99 9.65 -19.78 9.73
C ILE A 99 10.78 -20.45 8.95
N LYS A 100 10.43 -21.09 7.85
CA LYS A 100 11.41 -21.71 6.96
C LYS A 100 11.49 -20.96 5.65
N LEU A 101 12.65 -20.39 5.34
CA LEU A 101 12.91 -19.68 4.09
C LEU A 101 12.99 -20.68 2.92
N LYS A 102 12.52 -20.25 1.73
CA LYS A 102 12.90 -20.91 0.48
C LYS A 102 14.41 -20.82 0.28
N GLU A 103 14.95 -21.53 -0.69
CA GLU A 103 16.37 -21.42 -1.05
C GLU A 103 16.59 -20.12 -1.81
N LEU A 104 17.12 -19.11 -1.11
CA LEU A 104 17.31 -17.75 -1.59
C LEU A 104 18.80 -17.40 -1.60
N TYR A 105 19.19 -16.57 -2.56
CA TYR A 105 20.57 -16.11 -2.71
C TYR A 105 20.61 -14.60 -2.98
N TRP A 106 21.58 -13.94 -2.38
CA TRP A 106 21.95 -12.57 -2.74
C TRP A 106 22.49 -12.55 -4.19
N ASN A 107 22.50 -11.37 -4.80
CA ASN A 107 22.96 -11.20 -6.18
C ASN A 107 24.46 -11.50 -6.42
N ASP A 108 25.23 -11.77 -5.37
CA ASP A 108 26.61 -12.26 -5.45
C ASP A 108 26.73 -13.80 -5.31
N GLY A 109 25.59 -14.49 -5.18
CA GLY A 109 25.50 -15.94 -5.04
C GLY A 109 25.69 -16.45 -3.61
N THR A 110 25.85 -15.59 -2.61
CA THR A 110 25.85 -16.02 -1.22
C THR A 110 24.43 -16.31 -0.74
N PRO A 111 24.21 -17.32 0.12
CA PRO A 111 22.88 -17.67 0.57
C PRO A 111 22.28 -16.58 1.48
N VAL A 112 20.97 -16.39 1.40
CA VAL A 112 20.17 -15.70 2.42
C VAL A 112 19.87 -16.72 3.51
N THR A 113 20.19 -16.38 4.75
CA THR A 113 20.13 -17.33 5.85
C THR A 113 19.09 -16.95 6.91
N SER A 114 18.76 -17.93 7.75
CA SER A 114 17.96 -17.70 8.96
C SER A 114 18.63 -16.69 9.90
N ALA A 115 19.97 -16.64 9.93
CA ALA A 115 20.71 -15.63 10.69
C ALA A 115 20.45 -14.21 10.17
N ASP A 116 20.40 -14.00 8.84
CA ASP A 116 20.05 -12.70 8.25
C ASP A 116 18.63 -12.25 8.68
N LEU A 117 17.65 -13.19 8.70
CA LEU A 117 16.29 -12.88 9.12
C LEU A 117 16.20 -12.57 10.63
N LEU A 118 16.85 -13.35 11.48
CA LEU A 118 16.88 -13.09 12.93
C LEU A 118 17.64 -11.78 13.23
N PHE A 119 18.75 -11.54 12.54
CA PHE A 119 19.50 -10.28 12.61
C PHE A 119 18.59 -9.10 12.20
N THR A 120 17.87 -9.22 11.09
CA THR A 120 16.95 -8.19 10.62
C THR A 120 15.99 -7.74 11.71
N ALA A 121 15.30 -8.69 12.34
CA ALA A 121 14.36 -8.42 13.42
C ALA A 121 15.04 -7.74 14.63
N LYS A 122 16.15 -8.30 15.08
CA LYS A 122 16.89 -7.81 16.25
C LYS A 122 17.46 -6.42 16.02
N TYR A 123 18.18 -6.23 14.92
CA TYR A 123 18.82 -4.97 14.57
C TYR A 123 17.80 -3.83 14.43
N GLY A 124 16.68 -4.11 13.75
CA GLY A 124 15.64 -3.11 13.55
C GLY A 124 14.98 -2.64 14.85
N VAL A 125 14.72 -3.55 15.79
CA VAL A 125 14.18 -3.22 17.12
C VAL A 125 15.23 -2.49 17.98
N GLU A 126 16.48 -2.95 17.99
CA GLU A 126 17.57 -2.30 18.76
C GLU A 126 17.84 -0.86 18.31
N HIS A 127 17.64 -0.55 17.02
CA HIS A 127 17.83 0.79 16.45
C HIS A 127 16.53 1.59 16.26
N HIS A 128 15.39 1.06 16.70
CA HIS A 128 14.06 1.69 16.56
C HIS A 128 13.74 2.14 15.13
N ILE A 129 14.00 1.27 14.15
CA ILE A 129 13.83 1.58 12.74
C ILE A 129 12.35 1.46 12.35
N GLY A 130 11.74 2.56 11.91
CA GLY A 130 10.42 2.57 11.28
C GLY A 130 9.37 1.70 11.97
N PHE A 131 8.88 0.69 11.26
CA PHE A 131 7.83 -0.23 11.76
C PHE A 131 8.34 -1.46 12.50
N PHE A 132 9.66 -1.60 12.73
CA PHE A 132 10.23 -2.80 13.36
C PHE A 132 9.68 -3.06 14.76
N ASP A 133 9.52 -2.03 15.58
CA ASP A 133 8.94 -2.16 16.92
C ASP A 133 7.49 -2.67 16.88
N SER A 134 6.72 -2.30 15.86
CA SER A 134 5.34 -2.75 15.68
C SER A 134 5.24 -4.23 15.30
N TYR A 135 6.18 -4.75 14.51
CA TYR A 135 6.13 -6.13 14.00
C TYR A 135 7.02 -7.09 14.78
N TYR A 136 8.18 -6.66 15.26
CA TYR A 136 9.14 -7.50 15.97
C TYR A 136 9.32 -7.14 17.45
N GLY A 137 8.62 -6.12 17.97
CA GLY A 137 8.73 -5.67 19.37
C GLY A 137 8.28 -6.71 20.41
N LEU A 138 7.49 -7.71 19.99
CA LEU A 138 7.08 -8.83 20.85
C LEU A 138 8.10 -9.98 20.86
N VAL A 139 9.17 -9.93 20.06
CA VAL A 139 10.13 -11.03 19.95
C VAL A 139 11.06 -11.06 21.17
N ASP A 140 11.14 -12.21 21.82
CA ASP A 140 12.14 -12.52 22.83
C ASP A 140 13.40 -13.09 22.13
N PHE A 141 14.34 -12.19 21.82
CA PHE A 141 15.56 -12.54 21.09
C PHE A 141 16.49 -13.48 21.84
N GLU A 142 16.37 -13.61 23.17
CA GLU A 142 17.17 -14.55 23.96
C GLU A 142 16.68 -16.00 23.82
N LYS A 143 15.38 -16.17 23.51
CA LYS A 143 14.76 -17.48 23.32
C LYS A 143 14.57 -17.85 21.86
N SER A 144 14.70 -16.87 20.95
CA SER A 144 14.64 -17.11 19.52
C SER A 144 15.93 -17.77 19.02
N SER A 145 15.83 -18.59 17.98
CA SER A 145 16.96 -19.39 17.49
C SER A 145 16.92 -19.63 15.99
N CYS A 146 18.06 -20.05 15.43
CA CYS A 146 18.20 -20.53 14.06
C CYS A 146 18.61 -22.01 14.10
N PRO A 147 17.65 -22.96 14.11
CA PRO A 147 17.96 -24.40 14.19
C PRO A 147 18.78 -24.91 13.01
N ASP A 148 18.62 -24.30 11.85
CA ASP A 148 19.40 -24.57 10.63
C ASP A 148 19.54 -23.29 9.77
N GLU A 149 20.25 -23.39 8.64
CA GLU A 149 20.57 -22.24 7.78
C GLU A 149 19.36 -21.53 7.19
N ARG A 150 18.18 -22.15 7.16
CA ARG A 150 16.95 -21.59 6.56
C ARG A 150 15.78 -21.48 7.52
N THR A 151 15.89 -21.98 8.74
CA THR A 151 14.80 -21.99 9.72
C THR A 151 15.07 -21.04 10.86
N VAL A 152 14.13 -20.14 11.14
CA VAL A 152 14.11 -19.28 12.34
C VAL A 152 12.96 -19.71 13.24
N GLU A 153 13.24 -19.87 14.52
CA GLU A 153 12.22 -19.96 15.57
C GLU A 153 12.15 -18.62 16.31
N PHE A 154 11.09 -17.86 16.10
CA PHE A 154 10.80 -16.65 16.86
C PHE A 154 9.99 -17.02 18.10
N ALA A 155 10.52 -16.76 19.27
CA ALA A 155 9.79 -16.81 20.54
C ALA A 155 9.18 -15.43 20.82
N LEU A 156 7.89 -15.37 21.14
CA LEU A 156 7.18 -14.12 21.44
C LEU A 156 6.90 -14.00 22.94
N THR A 157 6.90 -12.79 23.46
CA THR A 157 6.54 -12.48 24.84
C THR A 157 5.03 -12.63 25.12
N SER A 158 4.21 -12.57 24.07
CA SER A 158 2.77 -12.86 24.07
C SER A 158 2.36 -13.44 22.72
N GLY A 159 1.31 -14.26 22.70
CA GLY A 159 0.80 -14.86 21.46
C GLY A 159 0.31 -13.79 20.47
N ASN A 160 0.67 -13.96 19.19
CA ASN A 160 0.19 -13.11 18.09
C ASN A 160 -0.03 -13.97 16.84
N VAL A 161 -1.29 -14.14 16.47
CA VAL A 161 -1.71 -14.96 15.32
C VAL A 161 -1.30 -14.38 13.97
N ASN A 162 -1.11 -13.07 13.90
CA ASN A 162 -0.74 -12.35 12.68
C ASN A 162 0.76 -12.01 12.60
N PHE A 163 1.55 -12.42 13.59
CA PHE A 163 2.97 -12.04 13.68
C PHE A 163 3.70 -12.17 12.36
N TRP A 164 3.72 -13.38 11.77
CA TRP A 164 4.49 -13.59 10.55
C TRP A 164 3.87 -12.92 9.33
N LYS A 165 2.54 -12.97 9.21
CA LYS A 165 1.85 -12.31 8.10
C LYS A 165 2.03 -10.79 8.10
N GLY A 166 2.21 -10.19 9.27
CA GLY A 166 2.60 -8.79 9.41
C GLY A 166 4.08 -8.58 9.09
N ALA A 167 4.96 -9.17 9.87
CA ALA A 167 6.41 -8.98 9.74
C ALA A 167 6.95 -9.35 8.35
N GLY A 168 6.56 -10.52 7.83
CA GLY A 168 7.01 -11.01 6.52
C GLY A 168 6.48 -10.21 5.33
N ASN A 169 5.35 -9.50 5.49
CA ASN A 169 4.77 -8.65 4.45
C ASN A 169 5.31 -7.21 4.44
N TRP A 170 5.90 -6.76 5.56
CA TRP A 170 6.37 -5.37 5.66
C TRP A 170 7.87 -5.20 5.68
N ILE A 171 8.60 -6.20 6.19
CA ILE A 171 10.01 -6.04 6.48
C ILE A 171 10.84 -7.04 5.67
N PRO A 172 11.48 -6.60 4.57
CA PRO A 172 12.40 -7.43 3.81
C PRO A 172 13.68 -7.72 4.61
N VAL A 173 14.36 -8.82 4.27
CA VAL A 173 15.56 -9.27 4.97
C VAL A 173 16.73 -8.31 4.75
N MET A 174 17.43 -7.96 5.83
CA MET A 174 18.72 -7.26 5.81
C MET A 174 19.85 -8.28 5.74
N ARG A 175 20.90 -7.96 5.00
CA ARG A 175 22.10 -8.78 4.95
C ARG A 175 22.97 -8.52 6.19
N GLU A 176 23.07 -9.48 7.10
CA GLU A 176 23.83 -9.30 8.35
C GLU A 176 25.27 -8.83 8.11
N SER A 177 25.97 -9.44 7.14
CA SER A 177 27.38 -9.09 6.83
C SER A 177 27.58 -7.65 6.36
N GLU A 178 26.55 -7.00 5.84
CA GLU A 178 26.57 -5.58 5.43
C GLU A 178 26.15 -4.67 6.58
N TRP A 179 25.04 -5.01 7.23
CA TRP A 179 24.41 -4.14 8.22
C TRP A 179 25.01 -4.19 9.63
N SER A 180 25.67 -5.26 10.01
CA SER A 180 26.23 -5.42 11.36
C SER A 180 27.28 -4.37 11.76
N SER A 181 27.88 -3.67 10.79
CA SER A 181 28.82 -2.59 11.03
C SER A 181 28.22 -1.18 10.92
N VAL A 182 26.92 -1.07 10.64
CA VAL A 182 26.22 0.22 10.47
C VAL A 182 25.71 0.70 11.83
N GLU A 183 26.29 1.79 12.35
CA GLU A 183 25.88 2.40 13.61
C GLU A 183 24.71 3.38 13.45
N GLU A 184 24.60 4.04 12.29
CA GLU A 184 23.60 5.08 11.99
C GLU A 184 22.73 4.65 10.79
N PRO A 185 21.76 3.75 11.00
CA PRO A 185 20.98 3.17 9.92
C PRO A 185 20.20 4.18 9.08
N THR A 186 19.74 5.29 9.67
CA THR A 186 18.93 6.31 8.98
C THR A 186 19.70 7.11 7.94
N THR A 187 21.02 7.18 8.06
CA THR A 187 21.91 7.90 7.14
C THR A 187 22.71 6.95 6.24
N TYR A 188 22.54 5.65 6.43
CA TYR A 188 23.27 4.65 5.66
C TYR A 188 22.83 4.62 4.20
N SER A 189 23.79 4.73 3.30
CA SER A 189 23.57 4.60 1.86
C SER A 189 23.65 3.14 1.45
N TYR A 190 22.48 2.49 1.31
CA TYR A 190 22.41 1.08 0.97
C TYR A 190 22.94 0.82 -0.45
N SER A 191 23.71 -0.26 -0.60
CA SER A 191 24.37 -0.62 -1.86
C SER A 191 23.41 -1.02 -2.99
N GLY A 192 22.16 -1.39 -2.63
CA GLY A 192 21.19 -1.94 -3.57
C GLY A 192 21.43 -3.42 -3.87
N ALA A 193 22.19 -4.14 -3.03
CA ALA A 193 22.28 -5.59 -3.09
C ALA A 193 20.91 -6.22 -2.84
N GLY A 194 20.57 -7.33 -3.51
CA GLY A 194 19.25 -7.91 -3.39
C GLY A 194 19.25 -9.43 -3.50
N TYR A 195 18.22 -10.03 -2.94
CA TYR A 195 17.89 -11.45 -3.07
C TYR A 195 16.63 -11.68 -3.93
N GLY A 196 16.05 -10.61 -4.42
CA GLY A 196 14.93 -10.62 -5.36
C GLY A 196 15.36 -10.92 -6.80
N PRO A 197 14.42 -10.81 -7.76
CA PRO A 197 14.67 -11.08 -9.18
C PRO A 197 15.67 -10.11 -9.81
N TYR A 198 15.90 -8.96 -9.20
CA TYR A 198 16.82 -7.92 -9.69
C TYR A 198 17.70 -7.37 -8.58
N TYR A 199 18.73 -6.60 -8.96
CA TYR A 199 19.59 -5.81 -8.08
C TYR A 199 19.87 -4.46 -8.71
N VAL A 200 20.13 -3.43 -7.90
CA VAL A 200 20.50 -2.09 -8.39
C VAL A 200 21.89 -2.16 -9.00
N SER A 201 22.00 -1.87 -10.30
CA SER A 201 23.29 -1.80 -11.01
C SER A 201 23.78 -0.38 -11.17
N GLU A 202 22.88 0.60 -11.23
CA GLU A 202 23.22 2.01 -11.35
C GLU A 202 22.06 2.86 -10.80
N TRP A 203 22.41 3.95 -10.10
CA TRP A 203 21.47 4.97 -9.66
C TRP A 203 22.05 6.35 -9.89
N VAL A 204 21.38 7.14 -10.72
CA VAL A 204 21.68 8.55 -10.93
C VAL A 204 20.54 9.35 -10.30
N ASP A 205 20.84 10.01 -9.19
CA ASP A 205 19.84 10.72 -8.39
C ASP A 205 19.09 11.76 -9.24
N GLY A 206 17.77 11.74 -9.14
CA GLY A 206 16.87 12.60 -9.89
C GLY A 206 16.71 12.27 -11.38
N GLU A 207 17.43 11.28 -11.92
CA GLU A 207 17.39 10.94 -13.35
C GLU A 207 16.86 9.51 -13.60
N TYR A 208 17.55 8.48 -13.11
CA TYR A 208 17.15 7.09 -13.34
C TYR A 208 17.76 6.11 -12.34
N VAL A 209 17.13 4.93 -12.26
CA VAL A 209 17.66 3.74 -11.58
C VAL A 209 17.63 2.56 -12.54
N THR A 210 18.76 1.87 -12.70
CA THR A 210 18.86 0.66 -13.52
C THR A 210 18.98 -0.57 -12.63
N LEU A 211 18.08 -1.52 -12.84
CA LEU A 211 18.13 -2.84 -12.23
C LEU A 211 18.57 -3.87 -13.26
N LYS A 212 19.42 -4.82 -12.86
CA LYS A 212 19.79 -5.99 -13.66
C LYS A 212 19.25 -7.26 -13.03
N ARG A 213 18.92 -8.24 -13.87
CA ARG A 213 18.44 -9.54 -13.44
C ARG A 213 19.45 -10.22 -12.52
N ASN A 214 18.95 -10.70 -11.38
CA ASN A 214 19.71 -11.51 -10.45
C ASN A 214 19.75 -12.97 -10.97
N PRO A 215 20.92 -13.48 -11.38
CA PRO A 215 21.02 -14.82 -11.95
C PRO A 215 20.80 -15.94 -10.90
N TYR A 216 20.82 -15.59 -9.62
CA TYR A 216 20.63 -16.54 -8.50
C TYR A 216 19.18 -16.58 -8.00
N PHE A 217 18.29 -15.72 -8.51
CA PHE A 217 16.87 -15.78 -8.17
C PHE A 217 16.17 -16.88 -9.00
N THR A 218 15.74 -17.94 -8.32
CA THR A 218 15.14 -19.14 -8.96
C THR A 218 13.69 -19.37 -8.54
N GLN A 219 13.05 -18.40 -7.89
CA GLN A 219 11.71 -18.57 -7.31
C GLN A 219 10.56 -18.26 -8.29
N ALA A 220 10.85 -18.20 -9.58
CA ALA A 220 9.87 -17.96 -10.64
C ALA A 220 10.19 -18.78 -11.90
N ASN A 221 9.18 -18.97 -12.76
CA ASN A 221 9.32 -19.60 -14.09
C ASN A 221 10.05 -20.96 -14.05
N ASP A 222 9.61 -21.85 -13.17
CA ASP A 222 10.19 -23.20 -12.97
C ASP A 222 11.71 -23.19 -12.71
N GLY A 223 12.18 -22.17 -11.99
CA GLY A 223 13.59 -22.01 -11.63
C GLY A 223 14.41 -21.16 -12.61
N ALA A 224 13.81 -20.66 -13.68
CA ALA A 224 14.50 -19.81 -14.66
C ALA A 224 14.65 -18.34 -14.17
N GLY A 225 13.96 -17.95 -13.11
CA GLY A 225 13.96 -16.59 -12.57
C GLY A 225 13.11 -15.62 -13.39
N ALA A 226 13.41 -14.33 -13.32
CA ALA A 226 12.70 -13.31 -14.09
C ALA A 226 12.97 -13.41 -15.59
N CYS A 227 11.98 -13.07 -16.41
CA CYS A 227 12.11 -13.14 -17.88
C CYS A 227 12.91 -11.99 -18.47
N ILE A 228 12.84 -10.79 -17.87
CA ILE A 228 13.47 -9.56 -18.38
C ILE A 228 14.89 -9.41 -17.84
N ASP A 229 15.84 -8.97 -18.69
CA ASP A 229 17.25 -8.81 -18.30
C ASP A 229 17.51 -7.52 -17.50
N GLU A 230 16.80 -6.45 -17.86
CA GLU A 230 17.04 -5.13 -17.31
C GLU A 230 15.75 -4.33 -17.13
N VAL A 231 15.65 -3.58 -16.04
CA VAL A 231 14.55 -2.64 -15.78
C VAL A 231 15.14 -1.27 -15.50
N VAL A 232 14.73 -0.27 -16.28
CA VAL A 232 15.22 1.12 -16.13
C VAL A 232 14.07 2.00 -15.68
N PHE A 233 14.14 2.48 -14.45
CA PHE A 233 13.22 3.47 -13.90
C PHE A 233 13.68 4.87 -14.29
N ARG A 234 12.86 5.59 -15.05
CA ARG A 234 13.13 6.97 -15.49
C ARG A 234 12.29 7.97 -14.73
N VAL A 235 12.91 9.00 -14.21
CA VAL A 235 12.25 10.06 -13.45
C VAL A 235 11.73 11.15 -14.39
N TYR A 236 10.45 11.47 -14.28
CA TYR A 236 9.80 12.58 -14.95
C TYR A 236 9.39 13.64 -13.93
N THR A 237 9.22 14.88 -14.36
CA THR A 237 8.91 16.01 -13.48
C THR A 237 7.50 15.98 -12.93
N ASP A 238 6.59 15.29 -13.62
CA ASP A 238 5.18 15.15 -13.25
C ASP A 238 4.50 14.02 -14.03
N GLU A 239 3.24 13.73 -13.69
CA GLU A 239 2.42 12.71 -14.33
C GLU A 239 2.24 12.95 -15.83
N ASN A 240 2.04 14.20 -16.28
CA ASN A 240 1.79 14.47 -17.70
C ASN A 240 3.02 14.16 -18.56
N ALA A 241 4.22 14.49 -18.07
CA ALA A 241 5.47 14.15 -18.73
C ALA A 241 5.67 12.62 -18.80
N MET A 242 5.36 11.89 -17.73
CA MET A 242 5.40 10.43 -17.68
C MET A 242 4.41 9.79 -18.66
N VAL A 243 3.17 10.27 -18.73
CA VAL A 243 2.14 9.78 -19.65
C VAL A 243 2.51 10.07 -21.11
N LEU A 244 3.09 11.24 -21.38
CA LEU A 244 3.60 11.57 -22.72
C LEU A 244 4.73 10.62 -23.14
N ALA A 245 5.63 10.27 -22.23
CA ALA A 245 6.69 9.31 -22.48
C ALA A 245 6.13 7.91 -22.81
N LEU A 246 5.06 7.46 -22.13
CA LEU A 246 4.34 6.23 -22.46
C LEU A 246 3.73 6.30 -23.87
N GLN A 247 3.11 7.43 -24.22
CA GLN A 247 2.52 7.64 -25.56
C GLN A 247 3.56 7.66 -26.69
N ASN A 248 4.77 8.13 -26.39
CA ASN A 248 5.88 8.16 -27.34
C ASN A 248 6.64 6.83 -27.43
N GLY A 249 6.33 5.85 -26.57
CA GLY A 249 7.06 4.57 -26.48
C GLY A 249 8.46 4.72 -25.83
N GLU A 250 8.66 5.76 -25.02
CA GLU A 250 9.89 5.98 -24.26
C GLU A 250 9.89 5.19 -22.95
N VAL A 251 8.71 4.88 -22.44
CA VAL A 251 8.47 3.96 -21.30
C VAL A 251 7.41 2.94 -21.67
N ASP A 252 7.49 1.75 -21.05
CA ASP A 252 6.59 0.61 -21.29
C ASP A 252 5.49 0.56 -20.21
N VAL A 253 5.71 1.13 -19.03
CA VAL A 253 4.76 1.12 -17.91
C VAL A 253 4.91 2.34 -17.03
N CYS A 254 3.79 2.85 -16.50
CA CYS A 254 3.78 3.87 -15.46
C CYS A 254 3.77 3.19 -14.08
N ALA A 255 4.76 3.47 -13.24
CA ALA A 255 4.84 2.93 -11.88
C ALA A 255 3.83 3.57 -10.92
N ASN A 256 3.40 4.80 -11.19
CA ASN A 256 2.48 5.55 -10.35
C ASN A 256 1.06 5.49 -10.92
N PHE A 257 0.06 5.54 -10.04
CA PHE A 257 -1.33 5.61 -10.46
C PHE A 257 -1.64 6.92 -11.20
N LEU A 258 -2.58 6.84 -12.14
CA LEU A 258 -2.91 7.89 -13.08
C LEU A 258 -4.19 8.62 -12.71
N SER A 259 -4.23 9.92 -12.97
CA SER A 259 -5.44 10.73 -12.86
C SER A 259 -6.47 10.36 -13.93
N ALA A 260 -7.75 10.71 -13.71
CA ALA A 260 -8.82 10.50 -14.67
C ALA A 260 -8.55 11.19 -16.03
N SER A 261 -7.85 12.33 -16.03
CA SER A 261 -7.47 13.02 -17.26
C SER A 261 -6.45 12.23 -18.08
N SER A 262 -5.46 11.63 -17.43
CA SER A 262 -4.44 10.78 -18.07
C SER A 262 -5.04 9.48 -18.61
N ILE A 263 -5.93 8.85 -17.83
CA ILE A 263 -6.68 7.67 -18.26
C ILE A 263 -7.48 7.96 -19.52
N SER A 264 -8.19 9.08 -19.56
CA SER A 264 -8.99 9.51 -20.73
C SER A 264 -8.15 9.70 -21.99
N GLN A 265 -6.89 10.11 -21.85
CA GLN A 265 -5.96 10.24 -22.98
C GLN A 265 -5.48 8.89 -23.52
N LEU A 266 -5.35 7.89 -22.66
CA LEU A 266 -4.81 6.57 -23.02
C LEU A 266 -5.88 5.57 -23.47
N GLN A 267 -7.10 5.62 -22.92
CA GLN A 267 -8.14 4.61 -23.10
C GLN A 267 -8.61 4.39 -24.56
N SER A 268 -8.34 5.33 -25.47
CA SER A 268 -8.70 5.18 -26.88
C SER A 268 -7.74 4.29 -27.69
N ASN A 269 -6.57 3.97 -27.13
CA ASN A 269 -5.55 3.16 -27.79
C ASN A 269 -5.52 1.75 -27.17
N SER A 270 -5.87 0.74 -27.96
CA SER A 270 -5.94 -0.66 -27.53
C SER A 270 -4.58 -1.31 -27.22
N ASN A 271 -3.46 -0.63 -27.48
CA ASN A 271 -2.14 -1.11 -27.09
C ASN A 271 -1.87 -0.91 -25.59
N TYR A 272 -2.67 -0.07 -24.90
CA TYR A 272 -2.50 0.12 -23.47
C TYR A 272 -3.43 -0.82 -22.71
N GLN A 273 -2.84 -1.59 -21.80
CA GLN A 273 -3.54 -2.28 -20.73
C GLN A 273 -3.74 -1.25 -19.60
N ILE A 274 -4.98 -0.87 -19.36
CA ILE A 274 -5.35 0.09 -18.30
C ILE A 274 -6.22 -0.65 -17.31
N GLU A 275 -5.74 -0.78 -16.10
CA GLU A 275 -6.41 -1.53 -15.05
C GLU A 275 -6.47 -0.73 -13.76
N SER A 276 -7.51 -0.97 -12.97
CA SER A 276 -7.74 -0.32 -11.70
C SER A 276 -7.85 -1.35 -10.59
N VAL A 277 -7.24 -1.05 -9.46
CA VAL A 277 -7.39 -1.82 -8.22
C VAL A 277 -7.76 -0.90 -7.08
N GLY A 278 -8.60 -1.36 -6.17
CA GLY A 278 -8.91 -0.61 -4.95
C GLY A 278 -7.66 -0.40 -4.10
N SER A 279 -7.51 0.80 -3.54
CA SER A 279 -6.48 1.05 -2.53
C SER A 279 -6.70 0.15 -1.31
N LEU A 280 -5.64 -0.30 -0.67
CA LEU A 280 -5.72 -0.99 0.62
C LEU A 280 -6.14 -0.07 1.76
N GLY A 281 -6.10 1.24 1.55
CA GLY A 281 -6.59 2.26 2.46
C GLY A 281 -7.95 2.84 2.06
N TYR A 282 -8.38 3.86 2.80
CA TYR A 282 -9.67 4.52 2.56
C TYR A 282 -9.68 5.98 3.01
N THR A 283 -10.71 6.70 2.62
CA THR A 283 -10.96 8.09 2.99
C THR A 283 -12.16 8.19 3.93
N LEU A 284 -12.06 9.04 4.95
CA LEU A 284 -13.03 9.13 6.03
C LEU A 284 -13.15 10.53 6.63
N LEU A 285 -14.24 10.76 7.36
CA LEU A 285 -14.38 11.85 8.33
C LEU A 285 -14.13 11.28 9.72
N THR A 286 -13.22 11.89 10.49
CA THR A 286 -13.04 11.58 11.91
C THR A 286 -13.75 12.60 12.77
N PHE A 287 -14.31 12.16 13.90
CA PHE A 287 -15.08 12.96 14.82
C PHE A 287 -14.34 13.06 16.15
N SER A 288 -13.82 14.25 16.51
CA SER A 288 -13.08 14.42 17.75
C SER A 288 -14.02 14.34 18.96
N GLN A 289 -13.70 13.48 19.91
CA GLN A 289 -14.45 13.36 21.16
C GLN A 289 -14.17 14.51 22.14
N SER A 290 -13.21 15.40 21.85
CA SER A 290 -13.03 16.64 22.59
C SER A 290 -14.15 17.65 22.37
N ASN A 291 -14.93 17.52 21.28
CA ASN A 291 -16.11 18.34 21.02
C ASN A 291 -17.36 17.66 21.61
N GLU A 292 -17.99 18.32 22.60
CA GLU A 292 -19.16 17.79 23.33
C GLU A 292 -20.33 17.40 22.43
N LEU A 293 -20.58 18.15 21.33
CA LEU A 293 -21.68 17.85 20.40
C LEU A 293 -21.40 16.58 19.59
N LEU A 294 -20.12 16.27 19.32
CA LEU A 294 -19.70 15.06 18.61
C LEU A 294 -19.62 13.83 19.52
N GLN A 295 -19.75 13.99 20.84
CA GLN A 295 -19.93 12.85 21.76
C GLN A 295 -21.31 12.22 21.63
N ASP A 296 -22.34 12.97 21.17
CA ASP A 296 -23.66 12.41 20.91
C ASP A 296 -23.64 11.56 19.63
N VAL A 297 -23.92 10.26 19.78
CA VAL A 297 -23.98 9.32 18.65
C VAL A 297 -25.05 9.71 17.61
N ASN A 298 -26.13 10.40 18.02
CA ASN A 298 -27.18 10.83 17.09
C ASN A 298 -26.65 11.93 16.16
N VAL A 299 -25.79 12.81 16.65
CA VAL A 299 -25.10 13.81 15.83
C VAL A 299 -24.21 13.08 14.82
N ARG A 300 -23.37 12.13 15.26
CA ARG A 300 -22.51 11.37 14.34
C ARG A 300 -23.29 10.55 13.31
N LYS A 301 -24.41 9.91 13.71
CA LYS A 301 -25.31 9.18 12.80
C LYS A 301 -25.95 10.12 11.76
N ALA A 302 -26.36 11.31 12.16
CA ALA A 302 -26.91 12.30 11.25
C ALA A 302 -25.85 12.83 10.25
N LEU A 303 -24.63 13.09 10.73
CA LEU A 303 -23.52 13.46 9.83
C LEU A 303 -23.20 12.35 8.83
N ALA A 304 -23.18 11.09 9.25
CA ALA A 304 -22.94 9.95 8.34
C ALA A 304 -24.06 9.76 7.31
N ALA A 305 -25.33 9.98 7.70
CA ALA A 305 -26.49 9.96 6.81
C ALA A 305 -26.51 11.16 5.86
N SER A 306 -25.77 12.23 6.16
CA SER A 306 -25.64 13.40 5.30
C SER A 306 -24.47 13.28 4.29
N CYS A 307 -23.75 12.18 4.25
CA CYS A 307 -22.64 11.97 3.31
C CYS A 307 -23.14 11.27 2.04
N ASP A 308 -23.30 11.99 0.94
CA ASP A 308 -23.61 11.42 -0.39
C ASP A 308 -22.35 10.79 -0.99
N ARG A 309 -22.08 9.53 -0.60
CA ARG A 309 -20.90 8.78 -1.06
C ARG A 309 -20.89 8.57 -2.56
N GLU A 310 -22.07 8.40 -3.17
CA GLU A 310 -22.20 8.25 -4.63
C GLU A 310 -21.84 9.56 -5.35
N ALA A 311 -22.30 10.72 -4.84
CA ALA A 311 -21.91 12.01 -5.40
C ALA A 311 -20.40 12.29 -5.19
N LEU A 312 -19.86 11.95 -4.02
CA LEU A 312 -18.41 12.06 -3.77
C LEU A 312 -17.61 11.27 -4.79
N VAL A 313 -17.99 10.02 -5.06
CA VAL A 313 -17.32 9.15 -6.02
C VAL A 313 -17.55 9.62 -7.46
N ASN A 314 -18.80 9.78 -7.88
CA ASN A 314 -19.13 10.00 -9.29
C ASN A 314 -18.84 11.42 -9.76
N VAL A 315 -18.99 12.42 -8.86
CA VAL A 315 -18.81 13.84 -9.21
C VAL A 315 -17.41 14.32 -8.80
N ALA A 316 -17.07 14.24 -7.50
CA ALA A 316 -15.78 14.78 -7.05
C ALA A 316 -14.59 13.93 -7.51
N MET A 317 -14.71 12.60 -7.44
CA MET A 317 -13.64 11.66 -7.83
C MET A 317 -13.74 11.22 -9.30
N SER A 318 -14.72 11.69 -10.06
CA SER A 318 -14.92 11.32 -11.48
C SER A 318 -14.97 9.80 -11.72
N GLY A 319 -15.54 9.04 -10.77
CA GLY A 319 -15.61 7.58 -10.80
C GLY A 319 -14.32 6.84 -10.38
N ALA A 320 -13.26 7.56 -10.02
CA ALA A 320 -11.99 6.96 -9.61
C ALA A 320 -11.96 6.55 -8.12
N ALA A 321 -13.08 6.05 -7.61
CA ALA A 321 -13.20 5.53 -6.25
C ALA A 321 -14.39 4.56 -6.15
N THR A 322 -14.46 3.81 -5.04
CA THR A 322 -15.58 2.93 -4.70
C THR A 322 -16.20 3.40 -3.40
N PRO A 323 -17.55 3.65 -3.34
CA PRO A 323 -18.20 4.07 -2.11
C PRO A 323 -18.01 3.06 -0.99
N MET A 324 -17.71 3.55 0.22
CA MET A 324 -17.46 2.70 1.39
C MET A 324 -18.51 2.90 2.46
N TYR A 325 -19.29 1.87 2.74
CA TYR A 325 -20.35 1.86 3.76
C TYR A 325 -20.02 0.97 4.96
N THR A 326 -19.03 0.11 4.82
CA THR A 326 -18.56 -0.79 5.88
C THR A 326 -17.35 -0.19 6.58
N PRO A 327 -17.07 -0.56 7.82
CA PRO A 327 -15.85 -0.11 8.50
C PRO A 327 -14.57 -0.81 7.97
N ILE A 328 -14.72 -1.89 7.22
CA ILE A 328 -13.63 -2.62 6.56
C ILE A 328 -13.67 -2.33 5.06
N SER A 329 -12.52 -2.09 4.44
CA SER A 329 -12.42 -1.87 3.01
C SER A 329 -12.98 -3.06 2.22
N PRO A 330 -13.79 -2.82 1.16
CA PRO A 330 -14.33 -3.89 0.32
C PRO A 330 -13.26 -4.69 -0.44
N VAL A 331 -12.01 -4.24 -0.46
CA VAL A 331 -10.86 -5.01 -0.98
C VAL A 331 -10.67 -6.30 -0.18
N TYR A 332 -10.98 -6.28 1.12
CA TYR A 332 -10.91 -7.46 2.00
C TYR A 332 -12.25 -8.17 2.04
N SER A 333 -12.62 -8.86 0.95
CA SER A 333 -13.94 -9.48 0.76
C SER A 333 -14.31 -10.46 1.87
N ASP A 334 -13.35 -11.24 2.36
CA ASP A 334 -13.54 -12.24 3.42
C ASP A 334 -13.88 -11.62 4.77
N PHE A 335 -13.45 -10.38 5.01
CA PHE A 335 -13.69 -9.65 6.26
C PHE A 335 -14.84 -8.65 6.16
N THR A 336 -15.39 -8.42 4.97
CA THR A 336 -16.44 -7.42 4.77
C THR A 336 -17.83 -8.01 4.98
N ALA A 337 -18.53 -7.57 6.01
CA ALA A 337 -19.92 -7.95 6.27
C ALA A 337 -20.88 -7.02 5.52
N SER A 338 -21.37 -7.44 4.36
CA SER A 338 -22.19 -6.62 3.46
C SER A 338 -23.54 -6.17 4.06
N ASN A 339 -24.02 -6.86 5.10
CA ASN A 339 -25.23 -6.53 5.84
C ASN A 339 -25.01 -5.57 7.01
N ILE A 340 -23.76 -5.24 7.35
CA ILE A 340 -23.40 -4.30 8.41
C ILE A 340 -22.93 -3.02 7.74
N ARG A 341 -23.80 -2.02 7.69
CA ARG A 341 -23.56 -0.79 6.91
C ARG A 341 -23.79 0.45 7.74
N GLN A 342 -22.96 1.45 7.55
CA GLN A 342 -23.19 2.82 7.99
C GLN A 342 -24.45 3.39 7.32
N PRO A 343 -25.07 4.44 7.90
CA PRO A 343 -26.25 5.07 7.30
C PRO A 343 -26.03 5.42 5.82
N GLU A 344 -27.00 5.10 4.98
CA GLU A 344 -27.05 5.56 3.60
C GLU A 344 -27.40 7.04 3.54
N PHE A 345 -27.13 7.66 2.39
CA PHE A 345 -27.42 9.07 2.20
C PHE A 345 -28.92 9.36 2.22
N ASP A 346 -29.34 10.07 3.25
CA ASP A 346 -30.72 10.61 3.41
C ASP A 346 -30.70 11.81 4.33
N THR A 347 -30.68 13.01 3.77
CA THR A 347 -30.66 14.25 4.55
C THR A 347 -31.95 14.51 5.32
N ALA A 348 -33.09 13.95 4.88
CA ALA A 348 -34.34 14.03 5.61
C ALA A 348 -34.33 13.12 6.84
N ALA A 349 -33.78 11.90 6.71
CA ALA A 349 -33.55 11.02 7.84
C ALA A 349 -32.53 11.63 8.81
N ALA A 350 -31.44 12.24 8.32
CA ALA A 350 -30.46 12.94 9.15
C ALA A 350 -31.11 14.07 9.96
N ALA A 351 -31.92 14.91 9.34
CA ALA A 351 -32.68 15.96 9.99
C ALA A 351 -33.63 15.40 11.08
N SER A 352 -34.31 14.28 10.78
CA SER A 352 -35.22 13.62 11.73
C SER A 352 -34.45 13.02 12.93
N ILE A 353 -33.28 12.43 12.71
CA ILE A 353 -32.42 11.93 13.80
C ILE A 353 -32.06 13.06 14.75
N LEU A 354 -31.62 14.21 14.21
CA LEU A 354 -31.27 15.38 15.02
C LEU A 354 -32.46 15.94 15.78
N GLU A 355 -33.62 16.05 15.13
CA GLU A 355 -34.86 16.55 15.76
C GLU A 355 -35.31 15.65 16.92
N ASN A 356 -35.29 14.32 16.73
CA ASN A 356 -35.64 13.35 17.76
C ASN A 356 -34.64 13.38 18.94
N ALA A 357 -33.40 13.76 18.70
CA ALA A 357 -32.37 13.94 19.72
C ALA A 357 -32.43 15.33 20.41
N GLY A 358 -33.37 16.21 19.99
CA GLY A 358 -33.58 17.51 20.60
C GLY A 358 -32.80 18.66 19.98
N TYR A 359 -32.18 18.45 18.80
CA TYR A 359 -31.50 19.49 18.03
C TYR A 359 -32.50 20.11 17.04
N VAL A 360 -32.88 21.37 17.27
CA VAL A 360 -33.88 22.09 16.48
C VAL A 360 -33.37 23.48 16.11
N ASP A 361 -33.72 23.97 14.94
CA ASP A 361 -33.46 25.37 14.55
C ASP A 361 -34.43 26.27 15.30
N THR A 362 -33.93 26.92 16.35
CA THR A 362 -34.74 27.75 17.26
C THR A 362 -34.75 29.21 16.85
N ASN A 363 -33.80 29.66 16.05
CA ASN A 363 -33.65 31.07 15.67
C ASN A 363 -34.02 31.31 14.19
N GLY A 364 -34.20 30.27 13.39
CA GLY A 364 -34.62 30.34 11.97
C GLY A 364 -33.51 30.66 10.99
N ASP A 365 -32.24 30.43 11.35
CA ASP A 365 -31.08 30.67 10.48
C ASP A 365 -30.72 29.46 9.60
N GLY A 366 -31.40 28.33 9.77
CA GLY A 366 -31.17 27.09 9.06
C GLY A 366 -30.18 26.16 9.71
N ILE A 367 -29.59 26.53 10.84
CA ILE A 367 -28.66 25.69 11.64
C ILE A 367 -29.41 25.23 12.89
N ARG A 368 -29.29 23.96 13.24
CA ARG A 368 -29.90 23.39 14.44
C ARG A 368 -29.06 23.67 15.67
N GLU A 369 -29.71 23.90 16.79
CA GLU A 369 -29.07 24.07 18.10
C GLU A 369 -29.40 22.91 19.06
N SER A 370 -28.48 22.66 19.99
CA SER A 370 -28.73 21.84 21.18
C SER A 370 -29.68 22.52 22.15
N ALA A 371 -30.14 21.80 23.16
CA ALA A 371 -31.08 22.34 24.17
C ALA A 371 -30.49 23.54 24.97
N ASP A 372 -29.18 23.67 25.07
CA ASP A 372 -28.45 24.77 25.67
C ASP A 372 -28.07 25.88 24.68
N GLY A 373 -28.59 25.82 23.45
CA GLY A 373 -28.45 26.84 22.40
C GLY A 373 -27.12 26.81 21.64
N LYS A 374 -26.33 25.72 21.72
CA LYS A 374 -25.11 25.57 20.94
C LYS A 374 -25.46 25.15 19.52
N PRO A 375 -25.02 25.89 18.47
CA PRO A 375 -25.31 25.53 17.09
C PRO A 375 -24.53 24.29 16.65
N LEU A 376 -25.12 23.45 15.81
CA LEU A 376 -24.45 22.38 15.11
C LEU A 376 -23.55 22.94 13.99
N SER A 377 -22.47 23.56 14.39
CA SER A 377 -21.50 24.24 13.53
C SER A 377 -20.11 23.71 13.84
N PHE A 378 -19.51 22.98 12.88
CA PHE A 378 -18.25 22.30 13.06
C PHE A 378 -17.19 22.81 12.09
N THR A 379 -15.96 22.90 12.56
CA THR A 379 -14.80 23.15 11.71
C THR A 379 -14.32 21.82 11.13
N ILE A 380 -14.28 21.69 9.80
CA ILE A 380 -13.66 20.55 9.12
C ILE A 380 -12.23 20.92 8.71
N THR A 381 -11.25 20.27 9.32
CA THR A 381 -9.81 20.46 9.05
C THR A 381 -9.33 19.42 8.04
N TYR A 382 -8.66 19.85 6.98
CA TYR A 382 -8.14 18.98 5.94
C TYR A 382 -6.87 19.52 5.29
N LYS A 383 -6.07 18.64 4.69
CA LYS A 383 -4.91 19.07 3.89
C LYS A 383 -5.38 19.63 2.56
N GLY A 384 -5.13 20.93 2.32
CA GLY A 384 -5.56 21.61 1.09
C GLY A 384 -4.92 21.08 -0.20
N THR A 385 -3.89 20.23 -0.07
CA THR A 385 -3.19 19.60 -1.21
C THR A 385 -3.76 18.23 -1.61
N MET A 386 -4.78 17.73 -0.90
CA MET A 386 -5.43 16.44 -1.27
C MET A 386 -6.13 16.57 -2.62
N ALA A 387 -6.02 15.54 -3.44
CA ALA A 387 -6.67 15.52 -4.74
C ALA A 387 -8.19 15.66 -4.63
N ASN A 388 -8.79 16.44 -5.52
CA ASN A 388 -10.23 16.67 -5.61
C ASN A 388 -10.91 17.26 -4.36
N VAL A 389 -10.14 17.73 -3.39
CA VAL A 389 -10.63 18.15 -2.06
C VAL A 389 -11.68 19.27 -2.12
N ASP A 390 -11.54 20.23 -3.03
CA ASP A 390 -12.51 21.34 -3.17
C ASP A 390 -13.89 20.83 -3.60
N GLY A 391 -13.94 19.88 -4.53
CA GLY A 391 -15.18 19.22 -4.94
C GLY A 391 -15.82 18.42 -3.81
N ILE A 392 -15.02 17.68 -3.06
CA ILE A 392 -15.45 16.89 -1.90
C ILE A 392 -16.03 17.81 -0.82
N MET A 393 -15.31 18.88 -0.45
CA MET A 393 -15.76 19.85 0.56
C MET A 393 -17.04 20.58 0.15
N SER A 394 -17.19 20.89 -1.14
CA SER A 394 -18.40 21.51 -1.68
C SER A 394 -19.64 20.60 -1.53
N ILE A 395 -19.50 19.31 -1.84
CA ILE A 395 -20.59 18.34 -1.70
C ILE A 395 -20.94 18.17 -0.21
N LEU A 396 -19.94 17.88 0.65
CA LEU A 396 -20.17 17.69 2.09
C LEU A 396 -20.84 18.91 2.73
N SER A 397 -20.37 20.13 2.43
CA SER A 397 -20.95 21.36 2.98
C SER A 397 -22.41 21.55 2.55
N SER A 398 -22.71 21.28 1.28
CA SER A 398 -24.09 21.38 0.76
C SER A 398 -25.02 20.36 1.43
N ASP A 399 -24.55 19.14 1.62
CA ASP A 399 -25.38 18.06 2.15
C ASP A 399 -25.60 18.20 3.66
N PHE A 400 -24.59 18.60 4.41
CA PHE A 400 -24.72 18.88 5.84
C PHE A 400 -25.67 20.06 6.11
N ALA A 401 -25.63 21.10 5.27
CA ALA A 401 -26.55 22.23 5.38
C ALA A 401 -28.03 21.81 5.20
N LYS A 402 -28.31 20.81 4.35
CA LYS A 402 -29.69 20.27 4.18
C LYS A 402 -30.20 19.56 5.44
N ALA A 403 -29.30 19.05 6.28
CA ALA A 403 -29.63 18.45 7.58
C ALA A 403 -29.69 19.49 8.73
N GLY A 404 -29.35 20.74 8.45
CA GLY A 404 -29.28 21.82 9.46
C GLY A 404 -27.95 21.85 10.21
N VAL A 405 -26.85 21.47 9.56
CA VAL A 405 -25.50 21.48 10.13
C VAL A 405 -24.59 22.38 9.30
N GLU A 406 -23.85 23.26 9.92
CA GLU A 406 -22.84 24.10 9.26
C GLU A 406 -21.47 23.45 9.28
N LEU A 407 -20.77 23.39 8.12
CA LEU A 407 -19.35 23.08 8.02
C LEU A 407 -18.53 24.34 7.72
N LYS A 408 -17.57 24.64 8.61
CA LYS A 408 -16.55 25.68 8.42
C LYS A 408 -15.29 25.06 7.85
N LEU A 409 -14.97 25.35 6.59
CA LEU A 409 -13.85 24.76 5.88
C LEU A 409 -12.52 25.34 6.36
N GLN A 410 -11.59 24.49 6.77
CA GLN A 410 -10.26 24.85 7.23
C GLN A 410 -9.18 24.06 6.49
N PRO A 411 -8.78 24.51 5.26
CA PRO A 411 -7.63 23.94 4.59
C PRO A 411 -6.33 24.32 5.31
N VAL A 412 -5.44 23.34 5.50
CA VAL A 412 -4.13 23.52 6.13
C VAL A 412 -3.05 22.77 5.36
N ASP A 413 -1.78 23.09 5.61
CA ASP A 413 -0.66 22.30 5.12
C ASP A 413 -0.47 21.00 5.94
N ALA A 414 0.38 20.09 5.45
CA ALA A 414 0.58 18.78 6.08
C ALA A 414 1.16 18.85 7.51
N ALA A 415 2.07 19.80 7.77
CA ALA A 415 2.68 19.97 9.09
C ALA A 415 1.64 20.50 10.11
N THR A 416 0.86 21.49 9.71
CA THR A 416 -0.25 22.04 10.51
C THR A 416 -1.34 20.98 10.76
N PHE A 417 -1.67 20.16 9.75
CA PHE A 417 -2.58 19.05 9.91
C PHE A 417 -2.08 18.04 10.95
N SER A 418 -0.82 17.64 10.84
CA SER A 418 -0.20 16.74 11.80
C SER A 418 -0.22 17.32 13.23
N ALA A 419 0.20 18.57 13.40
CA ALA A 419 0.24 19.23 14.70
C ALA A 419 -1.13 19.40 15.34
N ASN A 420 -2.18 19.68 14.56
CA ASN A 420 -3.51 19.95 15.10
C ASN A 420 -4.37 18.69 15.22
N VAL A 421 -4.33 17.79 14.21
CA VAL A 421 -5.21 16.62 14.15
C VAL A 421 -4.54 15.40 14.77
N THR A 422 -3.42 14.91 14.19
CA THR A 422 -2.87 13.59 14.56
C THR A 422 -2.05 13.61 15.86
N GLN A 423 -1.45 14.74 16.22
CA GLN A 423 -0.64 14.87 17.43
C GLN A 423 -1.33 15.71 18.50
N GLY A 424 -2.01 16.79 18.10
CA GLY A 424 -2.58 17.77 19.01
C GLY A 424 -4.02 17.51 19.42
N HIS A 425 -4.75 16.69 18.66
CA HIS A 425 -6.18 16.36 18.84
C HIS A 425 -7.09 17.61 18.99
N LYS A 426 -6.73 18.71 18.30
CA LYS A 426 -7.40 20.01 18.38
C LYS A 426 -8.16 20.30 17.10
N TYR A 427 -9.27 19.62 16.92
CA TYR A 427 -10.15 19.75 15.76
C TYR A 427 -11.57 19.31 16.13
N ASP A 428 -12.56 19.65 15.31
CA ASP A 428 -13.92 19.11 15.46
C ASP A 428 -14.08 17.89 14.54
N ILE A 429 -14.05 18.11 13.23
CA ILE A 429 -14.09 17.07 12.19
C ILE A 429 -12.80 17.16 11.39
N SER A 430 -12.20 16.01 11.03
CA SER A 430 -11.16 16.01 10.02
C SER A 430 -11.56 15.19 8.79
N TYR A 431 -11.15 15.65 7.61
CA TYR A 431 -11.16 14.85 6.39
C TYR A 431 -9.77 14.25 6.22
N SER A 432 -9.69 12.93 6.30
CA SER A 432 -8.45 12.17 6.38
C SER A 432 -8.46 10.97 5.46
N SER A 433 -7.30 10.39 5.21
CA SER A 433 -7.15 9.11 4.52
C SER A 433 -6.10 8.23 5.22
N TRP A 434 -6.34 6.94 5.22
CA TRP A 434 -5.34 5.92 5.52
C TRP A 434 -4.79 5.38 4.21
N GLY A 435 -3.46 5.25 4.11
CA GLY A 435 -2.81 4.82 2.86
C GLY A 435 -2.89 3.32 2.63
N THR A 436 -2.66 2.55 3.70
CA THR A 436 -2.66 1.08 3.65
C THR A 436 -3.16 0.54 4.98
N ILE A 437 -4.13 -0.37 4.90
CA ILE A 437 -4.63 -1.16 6.03
C ILE A 437 -4.62 -2.62 5.56
N ASP A 438 -3.49 -3.26 5.67
CA ASP A 438 -3.25 -4.61 5.13
C ASP A 438 -3.25 -5.71 6.19
N ASP A 439 -3.30 -5.33 7.45
CA ASP A 439 -3.52 -6.22 8.59
C ASP A 439 -4.72 -5.69 9.38
N VAL A 440 -5.89 -6.24 9.05
CA VAL A 440 -7.16 -5.70 9.53
C VAL A 440 -7.20 -5.66 11.07
N ASP A 441 -6.81 -6.74 11.73
CA ASP A 441 -6.95 -6.87 13.19
C ASP A 441 -5.98 -5.92 13.93
N THR A 442 -4.70 -5.99 13.59
CA THR A 442 -3.64 -5.19 14.25
C THR A 442 -3.80 -3.71 13.94
N THR A 443 -4.13 -3.37 12.69
CA THR A 443 -4.33 -1.98 12.29
C THR A 443 -5.56 -1.37 12.96
N LEU A 444 -6.65 -2.12 13.08
CA LEU A 444 -7.85 -1.64 13.78
C LEU A 444 -7.57 -1.36 15.26
N LEU A 445 -6.81 -2.22 15.94
CA LEU A 445 -6.41 -1.96 17.33
C LEU A 445 -5.56 -0.69 17.44
N THR A 446 -4.62 -0.49 16.51
CA THR A 446 -3.74 0.69 16.50
C THR A 446 -4.52 1.98 16.21
N ILE A 447 -5.57 1.93 15.36
CA ILE A 447 -6.38 3.11 15.01
C ILE A 447 -7.45 3.41 16.05
N PHE A 448 -8.06 2.38 16.65
CA PHE A 448 -9.25 2.54 17.48
C PHE A 448 -9.04 2.14 18.93
N GLY A 449 -7.93 1.48 19.30
CA GLY A 449 -7.66 1.05 20.66
C GLY A 449 -7.44 2.23 21.62
N ILE A 450 -7.73 2.01 22.90
CA ILE A 450 -7.61 3.04 23.95
C ILE A 450 -6.14 3.41 24.16
N GLY A 451 -5.85 4.71 24.06
CA GLY A 451 -4.50 5.24 24.25
C GLY A 451 -3.52 4.94 23.12
N GLN A 452 -3.99 4.36 22.01
CA GLN A 452 -3.16 4.10 20.84
C GLN A 452 -2.82 5.41 20.10
N THR A 453 -1.61 5.46 19.54
CA THR A 453 -1.08 6.67 18.90
C THR A 453 -1.90 7.15 17.70
N LEU A 454 -2.54 6.22 16.99
CA LEU A 454 -3.35 6.55 15.81
C LEU A 454 -4.83 6.80 16.15
N ASN A 455 -5.26 6.61 17.41
CA ASN A 455 -6.60 6.97 17.87
C ASN A 455 -6.70 8.47 18.17
N PHE A 456 -6.40 9.31 17.17
CA PHE A 456 -6.45 10.77 17.32
C PHE A 456 -7.90 11.32 17.41
N MET A 457 -8.91 10.48 17.24
CA MET A 457 -10.31 10.78 17.55
C MET A 457 -10.58 10.82 19.05
N GLU A 458 -9.73 10.19 19.85
CA GLU A 458 -9.89 9.97 21.30
C GLU A 458 -11.18 9.23 21.66
N PHE A 459 -11.66 8.37 20.74
CA PHE A 459 -12.83 7.56 20.97
C PHE A 459 -12.46 6.34 21.84
N ASN A 460 -12.73 6.44 23.13
CA ASN A 460 -12.36 5.43 24.11
C ASN A 460 -13.59 4.62 24.55
N SER A 461 -13.66 3.34 24.16
CA SER A 461 -14.71 2.40 24.53
C SER A 461 -14.11 1.08 24.94
N GLN A 462 -14.41 0.64 26.17
CA GLN A 462 -13.95 -0.64 26.68
C GLN A 462 -14.54 -1.83 25.89
N GLU A 463 -15.81 -1.72 25.47
CA GLU A 463 -16.46 -2.76 24.64
C GLU A 463 -15.72 -2.95 23.31
N GLN A 464 -15.32 -1.84 22.67
CA GLN A 464 -14.50 -1.88 21.44
C GLN A 464 -13.13 -2.51 21.71
N GLU A 465 -12.46 -2.09 22.77
CA GLU A 465 -11.14 -2.59 23.16
C GLU A 465 -11.17 -4.10 23.41
N ASP A 466 -12.20 -4.59 24.10
CA ASP A 466 -12.36 -6.01 24.40
C ASP A 466 -12.55 -6.84 23.11
N LEU A 467 -13.31 -6.33 22.12
CA LEU A 467 -13.49 -6.98 20.83
C LEU A 467 -12.19 -7.00 20.01
N LEU A 468 -11.46 -5.88 19.96
CA LEU A 468 -10.20 -5.78 19.23
C LEU A 468 -9.12 -6.72 19.82
N ASN A 469 -9.00 -6.76 21.14
CA ASN A 469 -8.08 -7.66 21.83
C ASN A 469 -8.46 -9.14 21.67
N ALA A 470 -9.76 -9.45 21.69
CA ALA A 470 -10.25 -10.81 21.44
C ALA A 470 -9.91 -11.28 20.03
N MET A 471 -10.06 -10.42 19.00
CA MET A 471 -9.66 -10.74 17.63
C MET A 471 -8.17 -11.04 17.51
N GLN A 472 -7.33 -10.21 18.14
CA GLN A 472 -5.87 -10.35 18.06
C GLN A 472 -5.36 -11.66 18.68
N SER A 473 -6.06 -12.17 19.70
CA SER A 473 -5.70 -13.40 20.41
C SER A 473 -6.40 -14.66 19.89
N GLU A 474 -7.42 -14.53 19.01
CA GLU A 474 -8.15 -15.69 18.48
C GLU A 474 -7.40 -16.35 17.33
N THR A 475 -7.07 -17.64 17.48
CA THR A 475 -6.32 -18.42 16.51
C THR A 475 -7.20 -19.11 15.45
N ASP A 476 -8.48 -19.34 15.77
CA ASP A 476 -9.43 -19.90 14.81
C ASP A 476 -9.92 -18.80 13.85
N TYR A 477 -9.61 -18.95 12.57
CA TYR A 477 -9.95 -17.98 11.53
C TYR A 477 -11.45 -17.64 11.50
N ASN A 478 -12.34 -18.64 11.58
CA ASN A 478 -13.79 -18.40 11.50
C ASN A 478 -14.30 -17.62 12.71
N LYS A 479 -13.82 -17.95 13.91
CA LYS A 479 -14.16 -17.20 15.12
C LYS A 479 -13.61 -15.77 15.07
N ARG A 480 -12.42 -15.57 14.50
CA ARG A 480 -11.86 -14.23 14.30
C ARG A 480 -12.73 -13.39 13.36
N VAL A 481 -13.21 -13.97 12.25
CA VAL A 481 -14.19 -13.32 11.35
C VAL A 481 -15.49 -13.00 12.09
N GLU A 482 -15.98 -13.90 12.96
CA GLU A 482 -17.16 -13.64 13.78
C GLU A 482 -16.96 -12.46 14.75
N LEU A 483 -15.81 -12.39 15.42
CA LEU A 483 -15.45 -11.28 16.31
C LEU A 483 -15.34 -9.96 15.53
N LEU A 484 -14.73 -10.00 14.33
CA LEU A 484 -14.67 -8.84 13.45
C LEU A 484 -16.06 -8.36 13.02
N ASN A 485 -17.00 -9.27 12.73
CA ASN A 485 -18.37 -8.91 12.42
C ASN A 485 -19.11 -8.32 13.64
N GLN A 486 -18.82 -8.79 14.85
CA GLN A 486 -19.32 -8.17 16.08
C GLN A 486 -18.78 -6.76 16.26
N TRP A 487 -17.47 -6.56 16.03
CA TRP A 487 -16.85 -5.23 16.05
C TRP A 487 -17.43 -4.32 14.97
N GLN A 488 -17.63 -4.79 13.74
CA GLN A 488 -18.28 -4.01 12.67
C GLN A 488 -19.69 -3.59 13.05
N SER A 489 -20.47 -4.47 13.67
CA SER A 489 -21.83 -4.16 14.17
C SER A 489 -21.78 -3.07 15.25
N TRP A 490 -20.87 -3.22 16.20
CA TRP A 490 -20.64 -2.23 17.24
C TRP A 490 -20.22 -0.88 16.63
N PHE A 491 -19.32 -0.92 15.62
CA PHE A 491 -18.82 0.28 14.95
C PHE A 491 -19.93 1.09 14.28
N VAL A 492 -20.82 0.45 13.52
CA VAL A 492 -21.90 1.18 12.82
C VAL A 492 -22.97 1.70 13.79
N GLU A 493 -23.11 1.09 14.97
CA GLU A 493 -23.99 1.62 16.04
C GLU A 493 -23.39 2.83 16.75
N ASN A 494 -22.08 2.90 16.92
CA ASN A 494 -21.39 3.93 17.68
C ASN A 494 -20.73 5.02 16.81
N LEU A 495 -20.41 4.71 15.54
CA LEU A 495 -19.83 5.62 14.53
C LEU A 495 -18.70 6.52 15.07
N PRO A 496 -17.57 5.98 15.50
CA PRO A 496 -16.42 6.79 15.91
C PRO A 496 -15.88 7.66 14.77
N CYS A 497 -16.05 7.21 13.53
CA CYS A 497 -15.75 7.95 12.31
C CYS A 497 -16.72 7.56 11.19
N CYS A 498 -16.70 8.26 10.07
CA CYS A 498 -17.54 8.00 8.90
C CYS A 498 -16.66 7.69 7.69
N HIS A 499 -16.65 6.44 7.24
CA HIS A 499 -15.97 6.04 6.00
C HIS A 499 -16.72 6.59 4.80
N LEU A 500 -15.99 7.06 3.80
CA LEU A 500 -16.56 7.70 2.61
C LEU A 500 -16.37 6.84 1.36
N PHE A 501 -15.14 6.57 0.99
CA PHE A 501 -14.80 5.80 -0.20
C PHE A 501 -13.38 5.23 -0.15
N VAL A 502 -13.14 4.22 -0.96
CA VAL A 502 -11.83 3.68 -1.28
C VAL A 502 -11.38 4.27 -2.62
N PRO A 503 -10.25 4.98 -2.69
CA PRO A 503 -9.68 5.40 -3.97
C PRO A 503 -9.33 4.19 -4.85
N ASN A 504 -9.59 4.29 -6.14
CA ASN A 504 -9.13 3.31 -7.13
C ASN A 504 -7.81 3.79 -7.73
N ASN A 505 -6.78 2.99 -7.57
CA ASN A 505 -5.48 3.22 -8.17
C ASN A 505 -5.48 2.62 -9.58
N THR A 506 -5.40 3.46 -10.59
CA THR A 506 -5.41 3.04 -12.01
C THR A 506 -4.03 3.19 -12.59
N TYR A 507 -3.57 2.17 -13.30
CA TYR A 507 -2.25 2.10 -13.90
C TYR A 507 -2.34 1.78 -15.39
N ALA A 508 -1.28 2.06 -16.14
CA ALA A 508 -1.19 1.76 -17.56
C ALA A 508 0.14 1.15 -17.93
N ALA A 509 0.09 0.11 -18.77
CA ALA A 509 1.24 -0.52 -19.40
C ALA A 509 1.03 -0.61 -20.92
N ASP A 510 2.09 -0.39 -21.71
CA ASP A 510 2.08 -0.63 -23.14
C ASP A 510 2.30 -2.12 -23.40
N THR A 511 1.36 -2.71 -24.11
CA THR A 511 1.42 -4.13 -24.48
C THR A 511 2.03 -4.38 -25.87
N THR A 512 2.63 -3.38 -26.51
CA THR A 512 3.20 -3.51 -27.86
C THR A 512 4.36 -4.51 -27.89
N ASN A 513 5.32 -4.36 -26.99
CA ASN A 513 6.55 -5.15 -26.96
C ASN A 513 6.55 -6.23 -25.87
N PHE A 514 5.79 -6.02 -24.80
CA PHE A 514 5.77 -6.91 -23.63
C PHE A 514 4.35 -7.37 -23.32
N THR A 515 4.26 -8.52 -22.65
CA THR A 515 3.00 -9.13 -22.20
C THR A 515 3.20 -9.80 -20.84
N GLY A 516 2.11 -10.29 -20.24
CA GLY A 516 2.16 -10.88 -18.90
C GLY A 516 2.03 -9.85 -17.78
N TRP A 517 1.61 -8.63 -18.12
CA TRP A 517 1.28 -7.62 -17.12
C TRP A 517 0.09 -8.08 -16.27
N HIS A 518 0.26 -8.07 -14.96
CA HIS A 518 -0.79 -8.41 -14.01
C HIS A 518 -0.80 -7.38 -12.89
N LEU A 519 -1.96 -6.77 -12.66
CA LEU A 519 -2.16 -5.77 -11.62
C LEU A 519 -2.54 -6.46 -10.32
N SER A 520 -1.77 -6.24 -9.26
CA SER A 520 -2.09 -6.70 -7.91
C SER A 520 -2.57 -5.56 -7.03
N PRO A 521 -3.40 -5.83 -6.02
CA PRO A 521 -3.64 -4.89 -4.93
C PRO A 521 -2.34 -4.42 -4.28
N GLY A 522 -2.36 -3.20 -3.71
CA GLY A 522 -1.20 -2.63 -3.03
C GLY A 522 -0.46 -1.58 -3.85
N ASN A 523 0.71 -1.18 -3.36
CA ASN A 523 1.41 0.00 -3.85
C ASN A 523 2.31 -0.25 -5.07
N SER A 524 2.71 -1.49 -5.32
CA SER A 524 3.63 -1.83 -6.42
C SER A 524 2.92 -2.18 -7.72
N ALA A 525 1.63 -2.42 -7.70
CA ALA A 525 0.75 -2.60 -8.86
C ALA A 525 1.30 -3.60 -9.90
N PHE A 526 1.53 -3.17 -11.15
CA PHE A 526 2.15 -3.98 -12.21
C PHE A 526 3.60 -4.41 -11.89
N LEU A 527 4.24 -3.72 -10.94
CA LEU A 527 5.62 -3.98 -10.52
C LEU A 527 5.69 -4.80 -9.22
N ALA A 528 4.57 -5.39 -8.77
CA ALA A 528 4.58 -6.36 -7.68
C ALA A 528 5.46 -7.55 -8.06
N CYS A 529 6.48 -7.86 -7.24
CA CYS A 529 7.54 -8.81 -7.56
C CYS A 529 6.99 -10.16 -8.02
N ALA A 530 6.01 -10.71 -7.30
CA ALA A 530 5.42 -12.02 -7.59
C ALA A 530 4.80 -12.13 -8.99
N ASN A 531 4.35 -11.00 -9.57
CA ASN A 531 3.72 -10.94 -10.89
C ASN A 531 4.69 -10.43 -11.95
N PHE A 532 5.47 -9.42 -11.64
CA PHE A 532 6.41 -8.80 -12.61
C PHE A 532 7.45 -9.78 -13.17
N VAL A 533 7.83 -10.80 -12.39
CA VAL A 533 8.74 -11.85 -12.84
C VAL A 533 8.24 -12.63 -14.08
N ASN A 534 6.93 -12.58 -14.35
CA ASN A 534 6.27 -13.24 -15.48
C ASN A 534 6.13 -12.34 -16.70
N VAL A 535 6.41 -11.05 -16.60
CA VAL A 535 6.40 -10.12 -17.74
C VAL A 535 7.52 -10.52 -18.70
N HIS A 536 7.21 -10.64 -19.99
CA HIS A 536 8.14 -11.12 -21.01
C HIS A 536 7.92 -10.43 -22.35
N ALA A 537 8.93 -10.46 -23.21
CA ALA A 537 8.82 -9.99 -24.60
C ALA A 537 7.82 -10.84 -25.40
N LYS A 538 7.10 -10.20 -26.34
CA LYS A 538 6.17 -10.86 -27.26
C LYS A 538 6.90 -11.65 -28.34
#